data_9e01baa772d664dac393930dccea6012
#
_entry.id   9e01baa772d664dac393930dccea6012
#
_cell.length_a   1.000
_cell.length_b   1.000
_cell.length_c   1.000
_cell.angle_alpha   90.00
_cell.angle_beta   90.00
_cell.angle_gamma   90.00
#
_symmetry.space_group_name_H-M   'P 1'
#
loop_
_entity.id
_entity.type
_entity.pdbx_description
1 polymer ?
#
loop_
_entity_poly.entity_id
_entity_poly.type
_entity_poly.pdbx_seq_one_letter_code
_entity_poly.pdbx_strand_id
1 'polypeptide(L)'
;MTAWIGSIFESDVGWTHLESLVDIGNRMAGSEGEREAAELTRDALAAVGARNARLEPFEIQGWARGDSTITAGDTTQDCLALPRSPADRVTGPLVDLGYGLPADFEAADLEGAIVMVRSDVPDYYDRYLHRREKYYHAVENGAVGFVYRNHVEGCLPPTGSVGTDADPIGEIPAVGVSSEVGARLARRFDGDSITLAVDADVYAAESQNVHAELGPDTDERILVTSHVDAHDI
;
A
#
# COMPACT_ATOMS: atom_id res chain seq x y z
N MET A 1 -44.68 2.56 1.88
CA MET A 1 -43.48 2.73 2.71
C MET A 1 -42.15 2.36 1.99
N THR A 2 -42.09 2.22 0.68
CA THR A 2 -40.89 1.79 -0.10
C THR A 2 -40.44 2.80 -1.17
N ALA A 3 -41.02 4.02 -1.18
CA ALA A 3 -40.67 5.05 -2.16
C ALA A 3 -39.19 5.47 -2.09
N TRP A 4 -38.59 5.40 -0.90
CA TRP A 4 -37.16 5.69 -0.69
C TRP A 4 -36.21 4.71 -1.40
N ILE A 5 -36.67 3.47 -1.66
CA ILE A 5 -35.85 2.48 -2.37
C ILE A 5 -35.62 2.94 -3.83
N GLY A 6 -36.68 3.42 -4.50
CA GLY A 6 -36.55 3.98 -5.85
C GLY A 6 -35.61 5.19 -5.88
N SER A 7 -35.74 6.09 -4.91
CA SER A 7 -34.87 7.28 -4.81
C SER A 7 -33.40 6.96 -4.65
N ILE A 8 -33.05 5.87 -3.96
CA ILE A 8 -31.65 5.44 -3.82
C ILE A 8 -31.08 5.00 -5.17
N PHE A 9 -31.86 4.24 -5.95
CA PHE A 9 -31.41 3.77 -7.27
C PHE A 9 -31.33 4.88 -8.32
N GLU A 10 -32.05 5.97 -8.13
CA GLU A 10 -32.02 7.14 -9.02
C GLU A 10 -31.05 8.23 -8.54
N SER A 11 -30.45 8.09 -7.35
CA SER A 11 -29.54 9.08 -6.79
C SER A 11 -28.12 8.88 -7.31
N ASP A 12 -27.50 9.95 -7.75
CA ASP A 12 -26.10 10.04 -8.19
C ASP A 12 -25.16 10.57 -7.08
N VAL A 13 -25.69 10.92 -5.90
CA VAL A 13 -24.92 11.53 -4.81
C VAL A 13 -23.69 10.71 -4.43
N GLY A 14 -23.83 9.40 -4.26
CA GLY A 14 -22.72 8.52 -3.92
C GLY A 14 -21.69 8.41 -5.06
N TRP A 15 -22.16 8.37 -6.29
CA TRP A 15 -21.28 8.31 -7.47
C TRP A 15 -20.50 9.61 -7.65
N THR A 16 -21.18 10.74 -7.60
CA THR A 16 -20.54 12.08 -7.70
C THR A 16 -19.50 12.31 -6.59
N HIS A 17 -19.81 11.83 -5.37
CA HIS A 17 -18.82 11.89 -4.28
C HIS A 17 -17.60 11.01 -4.57
N LEU A 18 -17.81 9.79 -5.08
CA LEU A 18 -16.71 8.91 -5.47
C LEU A 18 -15.84 9.53 -6.58
N GLU A 19 -16.44 10.10 -7.61
CA GLU A 19 -15.72 10.82 -8.68
C GLU A 19 -14.88 11.97 -8.10
N SER A 20 -15.44 12.75 -7.20
CA SER A 20 -14.72 13.85 -6.52
C SER A 20 -13.54 13.33 -5.69
N LEU A 21 -13.66 12.17 -5.04
CA LEU A 21 -12.54 11.54 -4.34
C LEU A 21 -11.46 11.04 -5.31
N VAL A 22 -11.86 10.49 -6.45
CA VAL A 22 -10.92 9.99 -7.48
C VAL A 22 -10.14 11.14 -8.12
N ASP A 23 -10.74 12.30 -8.27
CA ASP A 23 -10.09 13.50 -8.80
C ASP A 23 -8.99 14.07 -7.88
N ILE A 24 -9.01 13.70 -6.59
CA ILE A 24 -7.92 13.97 -5.66
C ILE A 24 -6.83 12.91 -5.85
N GLY A 25 -5.70 13.27 -6.42
CA GLY A 25 -4.63 12.33 -6.81
C GLY A 25 -4.03 11.58 -5.63
N ASN A 26 -3.16 12.22 -4.85
CA ASN A 26 -2.51 11.61 -3.69
C ASN A 26 -3.37 11.74 -2.44
N ARG A 27 -3.88 10.62 -1.93
CA ARG A 27 -4.61 10.55 -0.65
C ARG A 27 -3.93 9.64 0.37
N MET A 28 -2.60 9.55 0.31
CA MET A 28 -1.83 8.87 1.36
C MET A 28 -2.13 9.50 2.73
N ALA A 29 -2.25 8.65 3.75
CA ALA A 29 -2.51 9.10 5.11
C ALA A 29 -1.50 10.16 5.57
N GLY A 30 -2.00 11.32 6.02
CA GLY A 30 -1.21 12.49 6.40
C GLY A 30 -0.84 13.43 5.27
N SER A 31 -1.31 13.19 4.04
CA SER A 31 -1.12 14.11 2.91
C SER A 31 -2.18 15.23 2.87
N GLU A 32 -1.91 16.29 2.12
CA GLU A 32 -2.90 17.33 1.85
C GLU A 32 -4.14 16.79 1.13
N GLY A 33 -3.96 15.85 0.19
CA GLY A 33 -5.06 15.23 -0.53
C GLY A 33 -5.95 14.34 0.37
N GLU A 34 -5.39 13.65 1.37
CA GLU A 34 -6.21 12.95 2.36
C GLU A 34 -7.05 13.94 3.18
N ARG A 35 -6.47 15.06 3.60
CA ARG A 35 -7.19 16.13 4.31
C ARG A 35 -8.32 16.70 3.45
N GLU A 36 -8.07 17.02 2.20
CA GLU A 36 -9.07 17.49 1.24
C GLU A 36 -10.22 16.46 1.09
N ALA A 37 -9.88 15.19 0.94
CA ALA A 37 -10.86 14.10 0.84
C ALA A 37 -11.71 13.95 2.11
N ALA A 38 -11.11 14.12 3.29
CA ALA A 38 -11.81 14.08 4.55
C ALA A 38 -12.77 15.28 4.72
N GLU A 39 -12.34 16.48 4.35
CA GLU A 39 -13.20 17.68 4.35
C GLU A 39 -14.37 17.54 3.38
N LEU A 40 -14.11 17.08 2.16
CA LEU A 40 -15.13 16.79 1.16
C LEU A 40 -16.14 15.76 1.67
N THR A 41 -15.68 14.71 2.32
CA THR A 41 -16.54 13.65 2.87
C THR A 41 -17.37 14.17 4.04
N ARG A 42 -16.81 14.96 4.95
CA ARG A 42 -17.54 15.64 6.02
C ARG A 42 -18.68 16.51 5.46
N ASP A 43 -18.39 17.30 4.43
CA ASP A 43 -19.35 18.22 3.84
C ASP A 43 -20.45 17.46 3.08
N ALA A 44 -20.10 16.40 2.37
CA ALA A 44 -21.08 15.52 1.71
C ALA A 44 -22.02 14.85 2.73
N LEU A 45 -21.50 14.37 3.86
CA LEU A 45 -22.32 13.80 4.94
C LEU A 45 -23.25 14.86 5.56
N ALA A 46 -22.76 16.06 5.79
CA ALA A 46 -23.59 17.17 6.27
C ALA A 46 -24.70 17.53 5.26
N ALA A 47 -24.39 17.56 3.97
CA ALA A 47 -25.34 17.89 2.90
C ALA A 47 -26.49 16.87 2.78
N VAL A 48 -26.26 15.59 3.09
CA VAL A 48 -27.32 14.57 3.14
C VAL A 48 -28.06 14.56 4.48
N GLY A 49 -27.80 15.50 5.38
CA GLY A 49 -28.52 15.69 6.65
C GLY A 49 -27.95 14.90 7.82
N ALA A 50 -26.70 14.46 7.74
CA ALA A 50 -26.03 13.86 8.89
C ALA A 50 -25.80 14.90 10.00
N ARG A 51 -25.96 14.48 11.24
CA ARG A 51 -25.69 15.27 12.45
C ARG A 51 -24.23 15.10 12.85
N ASN A 52 -23.70 16.08 13.56
CA ASN A 52 -22.36 16.04 14.17
C ASN A 52 -21.24 15.71 13.17
N ALA A 53 -21.40 16.10 11.89
CA ALA A 53 -20.37 15.91 10.89
C ALA A 53 -19.12 16.73 11.25
N ARG A 54 -18.02 16.04 11.53
CA ARG A 54 -16.76 16.65 11.98
C ARG A 54 -15.56 15.83 11.61
N LEU A 55 -14.39 16.47 11.65
CA LEU A 55 -13.10 15.81 11.61
C LEU A 55 -12.59 15.57 13.03
N GLU A 56 -12.01 14.41 13.26
CA GLU A 56 -11.32 14.05 14.50
C GLU A 56 -9.85 13.75 14.17
N PRO A 57 -8.95 14.72 14.37
CA PRO A 57 -7.54 14.57 14.01
C PRO A 57 -6.80 13.67 15.01
N PHE A 58 -5.75 13.01 14.51
CA PHE A 58 -4.81 12.21 15.31
C PHE A 58 -3.43 12.19 14.66
N GLU A 59 -2.39 12.08 15.49
CA GLU A 59 -1.00 12.05 15.03
C GLU A 59 -0.65 10.70 14.41
N ILE A 60 0.14 10.73 13.32
CA ILE A 60 0.67 9.56 12.64
C ILE A 60 2.11 9.79 12.19
N GLN A 61 2.78 8.69 11.83
CA GLN A 61 4.00 8.75 11.05
C GLN A 61 3.65 8.89 9.57
N GLY A 62 3.90 10.07 9.00
CA GLY A 62 3.76 10.34 7.58
C GLY A 62 4.90 9.74 6.76
N TRP A 63 4.60 9.42 5.52
CA TRP A 63 5.55 8.91 4.54
C TRP A 63 5.20 9.46 3.15
N ALA A 64 6.21 10.01 2.45
CA ALA A 64 6.06 10.46 1.08
C ALA A 64 7.03 9.70 0.18
N ARG A 65 6.52 9.27 -0.97
CA ARG A 65 7.29 8.55 -1.97
C ARG A 65 8.21 9.48 -2.72
N GLY A 66 9.49 9.11 -2.80
CA GLY A 66 10.47 9.66 -3.73
C GLY A 66 10.75 8.70 -4.88
N ASP A 67 11.87 8.92 -5.54
CA ASP A 67 12.32 8.06 -6.64
C ASP A 67 12.75 6.67 -6.13
N SER A 68 12.60 5.66 -6.99
CA SER A 68 13.12 4.32 -6.71
C SER A 68 13.67 3.68 -7.98
N THR A 69 14.73 2.91 -7.83
CA THR A 69 15.40 2.26 -8.97
C THR A 69 15.98 0.91 -8.59
N ILE A 70 15.94 -0.04 -9.53
CA ILE A 70 16.74 -1.26 -9.50
C ILE A 70 17.78 -1.17 -10.60
N THR A 71 19.07 -1.22 -10.28
CA THR A 71 20.15 -1.33 -11.24
C THR A 71 20.63 -2.77 -11.28
N ALA A 72 20.56 -3.40 -12.45
CA ALA A 72 20.99 -4.77 -12.70
C ALA A 72 21.87 -4.82 -13.94
N GLY A 73 23.13 -5.18 -13.77
CA GLY A 73 24.15 -5.04 -14.80
C GLY A 73 24.32 -3.58 -15.23
N ASP A 74 24.21 -3.32 -16.52
CA ASP A 74 24.29 -2.00 -17.15
C ASP A 74 22.91 -1.34 -17.38
N THR A 75 21.83 -1.90 -16.79
CA THR A 75 20.45 -1.46 -17.03
C THR A 75 19.75 -1.06 -15.74
N THR A 76 18.88 -0.04 -15.83
CA THR A 76 17.95 0.34 -14.79
C THR A 76 16.58 -0.23 -15.11
N GLN A 77 15.88 -0.70 -14.09
CA GLN A 77 14.53 -1.24 -14.18
C GLN A 77 13.55 -0.33 -13.47
N ASP A 78 12.35 -0.19 -14.02
CA ASP A 78 11.25 0.55 -13.40
C ASP A 78 10.74 -0.20 -12.16
N CYS A 79 10.60 0.51 -11.07
CA CYS A 79 10.02 0.00 -9.83
C CYS A 79 9.31 1.13 -9.08
N LEU A 80 8.51 0.77 -8.09
CA LEU A 80 7.75 1.69 -7.26
C LEU A 80 8.06 1.41 -5.79
N ALA A 81 8.60 2.37 -5.05
CA ALA A 81 8.80 2.20 -3.61
C ALA A 81 7.49 1.79 -2.91
N LEU A 82 7.52 0.73 -2.12
CA LEU A 82 6.35 0.35 -1.33
C LEU A 82 6.15 1.37 -0.19
N PRO A 83 4.93 1.82 0.08
CA PRO A 83 4.66 2.74 1.18
C PRO A 83 5.28 2.26 2.50
N ARG A 84 5.86 3.19 3.24
CA ARG A 84 6.60 2.96 4.48
C ARG A 84 7.92 2.16 4.32
N SER A 85 8.40 2.01 3.09
CA SER A 85 9.80 1.61 2.86
C SER A 85 10.74 2.69 3.37
N PRO A 86 11.85 2.34 4.06
CA PRO A 86 12.86 3.32 4.39
C PRO A 86 13.58 3.82 3.13
N ALA A 87 14.07 5.07 3.17
CA ALA A 87 15.01 5.56 2.18
C ALA A 87 16.37 4.90 2.43
N ASP A 88 16.84 4.12 1.47
CA ASP A 88 18.15 3.46 1.55
C ASP A 88 18.63 3.02 0.16
N ARG A 89 19.92 2.71 0.08
CA ARG A 89 20.58 2.15 -1.11
C ARG A 89 21.39 0.94 -0.74
N VAL A 90 20.95 -0.23 -1.16
CA VAL A 90 21.58 -1.52 -0.86
C VAL A 90 22.04 -2.22 -2.14
N THR A 91 23.06 -3.05 -1.98
CA THR A 91 23.60 -3.89 -3.08
C THR A 91 23.80 -5.30 -2.55
N GLY A 92 23.31 -6.28 -3.28
CA GLY A 92 23.41 -7.69 -2.91
C GLY A 92 23.01 -8.61 -4.06
N PRO A 93 23.20 -9.93 -3.91
CA PRO A 93 22.70 -10.89 -4.88
C PRO A 93 21.15 -10.85 -4.91
N LEU A 94 20.59 -10.87 -6.11
CA LEU A 94 19.15 -11.09 -6.26
C LEU A 94 18.83 -12.57 -6.03
N VAL A 95 17.86 -12.85 -5.16
CA VAL A 95 17.35 -14.20 -4.92
C VAL A 95 15.85 -14.24 -5.23
N ASP A 96 15.47 -14.92 -6.30
CA ASP A 96 14.06 -15.11 -6.66
C ASP A 96 13.47 -16.34 -5.94
N LEU A 97 12.65 -16.11 -4.92
CA LEU A 97 11.95 -17.16 -4.16
C LEU A 97 10.59 -17.56 -4.76
N GLY A 98 10.29 -17.11 -6.00
CA GLY A 98 9.02 -17.44 -6.63
C GLY A 98 7.83 -16.96 -5.81
N TYR A 99 7.02 -17.87 -5.28
CA TYR A 99 5.86 -17.49 -4.46
C TYR A 99 6.21 -16.93 -3.08
N GLY A 100 7.42 -17.17 -2.58
CA GLY A 100 7.86 -16.71 -1.25
C GLY A 100 6.97 -17.30 -0.15
N LEU A 101 6.86 -18.62 -0.11
CA LEU A 101 6.25 -19.34 1.01
C LEU A 101 7.23 -19.36 2.20
N PRO A 102 6.79 -19.47 3.46
CA PRO A 102 7.69 -19.48 4.62
C PRO A 102 8.87 -20.44 4.48
N ALA A 103 8.61 -21.65 3.96
CA ALA A 103 9.65 -22.65 3.74
C ALA A 103 10.69 -22.25 2.67
N ASP A 104 10.33 -21.38 1.72
CA ASP A 104 11.27 -20.91 0.70
C ASP A 104 12.33 -19.98 1.32
N PHE A 105 11.91 -19.13 2.28
CA PHE A 105 12.82 -18.26 3.04
C PHE A 105 13.76 -19.05 3.96
N GLU A 106 13.23 -20.09 4.63
CA GLU A 106 14.03 -20.94 5.53
C GLU A 106 15.07 -21.79 4.76
N ALA A 107 14.78 -22.15 3.51
CA ALA A 107 15.63 -23.01 2.70
C ALA A 107 16.76 -22.27 1.95
N ALA A 108 16.65 -20.95 1.79
CA ALA A 108 17.60 -20.13 1.04
C ALA A 108 18.59 -19.42 1.96
N ASP A 109 19.79 -19.17 1.46
CA ASP A 109 20.76 -18.26 2.10
C ASP A 109 20.43 -16.83 1.66
N LEU A 110 19.87 -16.03 2.57
CA LEU A 110 19.38 -14.68 2.28
C LEU A 110 20.21 -13.58 2.96
N GLU A 111 21.25 -13.95 3.69
CA GLU A 111 22.12 -12.96 4.35
C GLU A 111 22.74 -12.01 3.33
N GLY A 112 22.41 -10.73 3.45
CA GLY A 112 22.88 -9.68 2.52
C GLY A 112 22.24 -9.72 1.13
N ALA A 113 21.21 -10.54 0.90
CA ALA A 113 20.55 -10.67 -0.39
C ALA A 113 19.43 -9.63 -0.58
N ILE A 114 19.11 -9.34 -1.84
CA ILE A 114 17.87 -8.66 -2.25
C ILE A 114 16.90 -9.75 -2.69
N VAL A 115 15.83 -9.94 -1.91
CA VAL A 115 14.86 -11.01 -2.12
C VAL A 115 13.74 -10.55 -3.03
N MET A 116 13.40 -11.33 -4.04
CA MET A 116 12.23 -11.11 -4.88
C MET A 116 11.19 -12.21 -4.66
N VAL A 117 9.92 -11.81 -4.49
CA VAL A 117 8.78 -12.72 -4.35
C VAL A 117 7.59 -12.26 -5.17
N ARG A 118 6.72 -13.18 -5.58
CA ARG A 118 5.45 -12.89 -6.25
C ARG A 118 4.38 -12.41 -5.28
N SER A 119 3.41 -11.66 -5.80
CA SER A 119 2.28 -11.12 -5.03
C SER A 119 1.14 -12.11 -4.80
N ASP A 120 1.14 -13.24 -5.48
CA ASP A 120 0.19 -14.34 -5.29
C ASP A 120 0.77 -15.48 -4.45
N VAL A 121 -0.03 -16.51 -4.27
CA VAL A 121 0.35 -17.82 -3.72
C VAL A 121 -0.10 -18.90 -4.69
N PRO A 122 0.54 -20.11 -4.68
CA PRO A 122 0.10 -21.18 -5.55
C PRO A 122 -1.26 -21.74 -5.09
N ASP A 123 -2.03 -22.31 -6.02
CA ASP A 123 -3.38 -22.84 -5.77
C ASP A 123 -3.45 -23.93 -4.69
N TYR A 124 -2.35 -24.63 -4.44
CA TYR A 124 -2.27 -25.67 -3.40
C TYR A 124 -2.00 -25.13 -1.99
N TYR A 125 -1.77 -23.82 -1.84
CA TYR A 125 -1.48 -23.21 -0.55
C TYR A 125 -2.77 -22.71 0.11
N ASP A 126 -3.10 -23.25 1.27
CA ASP A 126 -4.42 -23.15 1.88
C ASP A 126 -4.80 -21.75 2.41
N ARG A 127 -3.86 -20.79 2.44
CA ARG A 127 -4.13 -19.45 2.94
C ARG A 127 -3.46 -18.36 2.09
N TYR A 128 -4.02 -17.18 2.16
CA TYR A 128 -3.37 -15.99 1.63
C TYR A 128 -2.17 -15.61 2.50
N LEU A 129 -1.03 -15.31 1.84
CA LEU A 129 0.15 -14.72 2.46
C LEU A 129 0.17 -13.23 2.16
N HIS A 130 -0.01 -12.44 3.21
CA HIS A 130 0.03 -11.00 3.08
C HIS A 130 1.45 -10.53 2.73
N ARG A 131 1.56 -9.46 1.92
CA ARG A 131 2.85 -8.84 1.57
C ARG A 131 3.76 -8.59 2.77
N ARG A 132 3.22 -8.05 3.88
CA ARG A 132 3.98 -7.80 5.11
C ARG A 132 4.59 -9.07 5.68
N GLU A 133 3.88 -10.18 5.65
CA GLU A 133 4.38 -11.47 6.13
C GLU A 133 5.60 -11.89 5.30
N LYS A 134 5.50 -11.85 3.97
CA LYS A 134 6.63 -12.15 3.08
C LYS A 134 7.81 -11.20 3.30
N TYR A 135 7.53 -9.91 3.52
CA TYR A 135 8.54 -8.91 3.81
C TYR A 135 9.28 -9.22 5.11
N TYR A 136 8.57 -9.54 6.20
CA TYR A 136 9.21 -9.86 7.47
C TYR A 136 9.95 -11.18 7.46
N HIS A 137 9.50 -12.18 6.71
CA HIS A 137 10.31 -13.36 6.47
C HIS A 137 11.65 -13.04 5.77
N ALA A 138 11.66 -12.09 4.83
CA ALA A 138 12.91 -11.64 4.22
C ALA A 138 13.83 -10.96 5.25
N VAL A 139 13.28 -10.04 6.05
CA VAL A 139 14.02 -9.34 7.13
C VAL A 139 14.61 -10.34 8.14
N GLU A 140 13.79 -11.25 8.67
CA GLU A 140 14.18 -12.23 9.68
C GLU A 140 15.27 -13.20 9.19
N ASN A 141 15.38 -13.41 7.89
CA ASN A 141 16.40 -14.26 7.27
C ASN A 141 17.60 -13.47 6.70
N GLY A 142 17.77 -12.19 7.11
CA GLY A 142 18.98 -11.40 6.83
C GLY A 142 19.02 -10.72 5.46
N ALA A 143 17.90 -10.64 4.74
CA ALA A 143 17.83 -9.88 3.50
C ALA A 143 18.07 -8.38 3.75
N VAL A 144 18.68 -7.71 2.77
CA VAL A 144 18.96 -6.27 2.83
C VAL A 144 18.02 -5.45 1.92
N GLY A 145 17.21 -6.10 1.09
CA GLY A 145 16.23 -5.46 0.23
C GLY A 145 15.13 -6.41 -0.20
N PHE A 146 13.96 -5.85 -0.56
CA PHE A 146 12.77 -6.63 -0.90
C PHE A 146 12.14 -6.13 -2.20
N VAL A 147 11.86 -7.06 -3.12
CA VAL A 147 11.22 -6.81 -4.40
C VAL A 147 9.92 -7.60 -4.47
N TYR A 148 8.79 -6.90 -4.59
CA TYR A 148 7.46 -7.48 -4.66
C TYR A 148 6.95 -7.47 -6.10
N ARG A 149 6.96 -8.62 -6.76
CA ARG A 149 6.60 -8.77 -8.16
C ARG A 149 5.10 -8.96 -8.33
N ASN A 150 4.46 -8.16 -9.20
CA ASN A 150 3.07 -8.39 -9.56
C ASN A 150 2.90 -9.74 -10.25
N HIS A 151 1.81 -10.46 -9.92
CA HIS A 151 1.42 -11.69 -10.60
C HIS A 151 0.53 -11.42 -11.83
N VAL A 152 -0.08 -10.24 -11.90
CA VAL A 152 -0.93 -9.81 -13.01
C VAL A 152 -0.09 -9.11 -14.07
N GLU A 153 -0.26 -9.49 -15.32
CA GLU A 153 0.35 -8.84 -16.47
C GLU A 153 -0.25 -7.44 -16.69
N GLY A 154 0.49 -6.53 -17.33
CA GLY A 154 0.01 -5.18 -17.64
C GLY A 154 0.96 -4.06 -17.26
N CYS A 155 2.23 -4.37 -17.01
CA CYS A 155 3.31 -3.40 -16.71
C CYS A 155 3.09 -2.52 -15.47
N LEU A 156 2.17 -2.89 -14.59
CA LEU A 156 1.90 -2.16 -13.35
C LEU A 156 2.58 -2.83 -12.15
N PRO A 157 3.36 -2.09 -11.36
CA PRO A 157 3.88 -2.61 -10.10
C PRO A 157 2.76 -2.73 -9.06
N PRO A 158 2.83 -3.71 -8.15
CA PRO A 158 1.94 -3.73 -6.99
C PRO A 158 2.39 -2.69 -5.98
N THR A 159 1.45 -2.20 -5.18
CA THR A 159 1.71 -1.29 -4.08
C THR A 159 1.22 -1.85 -2.75
N GLY A 160 1.43 -1.10 -1.68
CA GLY A 160 0.97 -1.36 -0.33
C GLY A 160 2.10 -1.37 0.69
N SER A 161 1.79 -0.95 1.92
CA SER A 161 2.79 -0.67 2.97
C SER A 161 3.55 -1.91 3.44
N VAL A 162 4.80 -1.68 3.84
CA VAL A 162 5.63 -2.63 4.58
C VAL A 162 5.64 -2.24 6.06
N GLY A 163 5.96 -1.75 6.89
CA GLY A 163 5.84 -1.38 8.29
C GLY A 163 4.68 -2.06 9.06
N THR A 164 4.72 -1.95 10.35
CA THR A 164 3.69 -2.42 11.29
C THR A 164 3.08 -1.24 12.05
N ASP A 165 2.14 -1.51 12.93
CA ASP A 165 1.57 -0.49 13.82
C ASP A 165 2.56 -0.06 14.92
N ALA A 166 3.46 -0.98 15.33
CA ALA A 166 4.49 -0.70 16.33
C ALA A 166 5.70 0.01 15.70
N ASP A 167 6.12 -0.44 14.51
CA ASP A 167 7.22 0.12 13.73
C ASP A 167 6.69 0.53 12.36
N PRO A 168 6.18 1.77 12.23
CA PRO A 168 5.50 2.22 11.02
C PRO A 168 6.36 2.20 9.75
N ILE A 169 7.67 2.38 9.88
CA ILE A 169 8.62 2.31 8.77
C ILE A 169 9.26 0.92 8.75
N GLY A 170 9.37 0.33 7.56
CA GLY A 170 10.02 -0.97 7.38
C GLY A 170 11.53 -0.93 7.69
N GLU A 171 12.14 -2.08 7.88
CA GLU A 171 13.55 -2.19 8.26
C GLU A 171 14.50 -2.16 7.07
N ILE A 172 14.06 -2.68 5.90
CA ILE A 172 14.86 -2.72 4.67
C ILE A 172 14.11 -2.07 3.51
N PRO A 173 14.80 -1.50 2.51
CA PRO A 173 14.15 -0.91 1.34
C PRO A 173 13.34 -1.94 0.56
N ALA A 174 12.14 -1.53 0.14
CA ALA A 174 11.16 -2.40 -0.50
C ALA A 174 10.50 -1.71 -1.69
N VAL A 175 10.41 -2.43 -2.81
CA VAL A 175 9.78 -1.94 -4.03
C VAL A 175 8.81 -2.95 -4.64
N GLY A 176 7.82 -2.45 -5.35
CA GLY A 176 7.00 -3.21 -6.28
C GLY A 176 7.57 -3.16 -7.69
N VAL A 177 7.50 -4.26 -8.42
CA VAL A 177 7.81 -4.34 -9.85
C VAL A 177 6.68 -4.99 -10.61
N SER A 178 6.51 -4.64 -11.89
CA SER A 178 5.53 -5.31 -12.73
C SER A 178 5.87 -6.80 -12.93
N SER A 179 4.90 -7.56 -13.42
CA SER A 179 5.08 -8.96 -13.78
C SER A 179 6.23 -9.13 -14.77
N GLU A 180 6.32 -8.24 -15.75
CA GLU A 180 7.29 -8.26 -16.85
C GLU A 180 8.70 -7.91 -16.37
N VAL A 181 8.83 -6.87 -15.54
CA VAL A 181 10.12 -6.50 -14.93
C VAL A 181 10.62 -7.61 -14.02
N GLY A 182 9.77 -8.14 -13.15
CA GLY A 182 10.13 -9.25 -12.27
C GLY A 182 10.53 -10.52 -13.04
N ALA A 183 9.80 -10.85 -14.13
CA ALA A 183 10.19 -11.98 -14.99
C ALA A 183 11.54 -11.77 -15.68
N ARG A 184 11.86 -10.53 -16.05
CA ARG A 184 13.17 -10.18 -16.61
C ARG A 184 14.28 -10.31 -15.56
N LEU A 185 14.05 -9.80 -14.34
CA LEU A 185 14.98 -9.92 -13.22
C LEU A 185 15.29 -11.38 -12.92
N ALA A 186 14.27 -12.21 -12.69
CA ALA A 186 14.39 -13.63 -12.42
C ALA A 186 15.19 -14.37 -13.50
N ARG A 187 14.89 -14.12 -14.76
CA ARG A 187 15.52 -14.85 -15.86
C ARG A 187 16.97 -14.47 -16.11
N ARG A 188 17.35 -13.20 -15.85
CA ARG A 188 18.65 -12.65 -16.28
C ARG A 188 19.62 -12.38 -15.16
N PHE A 189 19.12 -12.14 -13.95
CA PHE A 189 19.91 -11.60 -12.85
C PHE A 189 19.76 -12.37 -11.54
N ASP A 190 19.03 -13.49 -11.54
CA ASP A 190 18.97 -14.36 -10.36
C ASP A 190 20.36 -14.86 -9.99
N GLY A 191 20.79 -14.63 -8.76
CA GLY A 191 22.13 -14.86 -8.26
C GLY A 191 23.16 -13.73 -8.56
N ASP A 192 22.87 -12.81 -9.46
CA ASP A 192 23.75 -11.68 -9.77
C ASP A 192 23.57 -10.55 -8.74
N SER A 193 24.65 -9.80 -8.51
CA SER A 193 24.59 -8.61 -7.67
C SER A 193 23.81 -7.48 -8.37
N ILE A 194 22.78 -6.96 -7.70
CA ILE A 194 22.00 -5.81 -8.12
C ILE A 194 22.03 -4.72 -7.06
N THR A 195 21.64 -3.51 -7.44
CA THR A 195 21.48 -2.38 -6.51
C THR A 195 20.03 -1.94 -6.49
N LEU A 196 19.44 -1.89 -5.32
CA LEU A 196 18.12 -1.32 -5.03
C LEU A 196 18.32 0.02 -4.34
N ALA A 197 17.71 1.08 -4.85
CA ALA A 197 17.68 2.39 -4.23
C ALA A 197 16.24 2.86 -4.08
N VAL A 198 15.91 3.35 -2.91
CA VAL A 198 14.62 3.96 -2.56
C VAL A 198 14.90 5.32 -1.96
N ASP A 199 14.21 6.33 -2.46
CA ASP A 199 14.13 7.66 -1.85
C ASP A 199 12.73 7.84 -1.27
N ALA A 200 12.63 8.36 -0.05
CA ALA A 200 11.38 8.57 0.66
C ALA A 200 11.56 9.56 1.79
N ASP A 201 10.56 10.38 2.04
CA ASP A 201 10.52 11.27 3.21
C ASP A 201 9.66 10.67 4.32
N VAL A 202 10.20 10.67 5.53
CA VAL A 202 9.52 10.24 6.76
C VAL A 202 9.38 11.45 7.68
N TYR A 203 8.15 11.79 8.07
CA TYR A 203 7.87 13.00 8.83
C TYR A 203 6.74 12.79 9.84
N ALA A 204 6.63 13.69 10.82
CA ALA A 204 5.45 13.73 11.69
C ALA A 204 4.28 14.33 10.93
N ALA A 205 3.15 13.65 10.94
CA ALA A 205 1.94 14.07 10.23
C ALA A 205 0.70 13.91 11.11
N GLU A 206 -0.40 14.48 10.64
CA GLU A 206 -1.72 14.33 11.23
C GLU A 206 -2.66 13.74 10.17
N SER A 207 -3.40 12.73 10.55
CA SER A 207 -4.53 12.19 9.79
C SER A 207 -5.83 12.49 10.54
N GLN A 208 -6.99 12.19 9.97
CA GLN A 208 -8.27 12.48 10.59
C GLN A 208 -9.33 11.43 10.27
N ASN A 209 -10.14 11.10 11.28
CA ASN A 209 -11.41 10.40 11.06
C ASN A 209 -12.50 11.39 10.67
N VAL A 210 -13.34 11.03 9.71
CA VAL A 210 -14.58 11.72 9.43
C VAL A 210 -15.69 11.04 10.22
N HIS A 211 -16.29 11.76 11.13
CA HIS A 211 -17.40 11.26 11.97
C HIS A 211 -18.70 11.97 11.63
N ALA A 212 -19.78 11.21 11.51
CA ALA A 212 -21.14 11.74 11.35
C ALA A 212 -22.19 10.75 11.85
N GLU A 213 -23.38 11.22 12.17
CA GLU A 213 -24.49 10.43 12.67
C GLU A 213 -25.73 10.61 11.80
N LEU A 214 -26.38 9.51 11.45
CA LEU A 214 -27.63 9.48 10.69
C LEU A 214 -28.74 8.78 11.50
N GLY A 215 -30.00 9.19 11.31
CA GLY A 215 -31.16 8.60 11.97
C GLY A 215 -31.50 9.25 13.30
N PRO A 216 -32.38 8.62 14.11
CA PRO A 216 -32.82 9.15 15.40
C PRO A 216 -31.68 9.14 16.43
N ASP A 217 -31.76 10.07 17.39
CA ASP A 217 -30.83 10.11 18.51
C ASP A 217 -31.26 9.10 19.59
N THR A 218 -30.58 7.94 19.57
CA THR A 218 -30.86 6.82 20.47
C THR A 218 -29.56 6.28 21.06
N ASP A 219 -29.67 5.51 22.15
CA ASP A 219 -28.50 4.86 22.77
C ASP A 219 -28.00 3.66 21.94
N GLU A 220 -28.84 3.07 21.11
CA GLU A 220 -28.48 1.97 20.21
C GLU A 220 -27.97 2.50 18.89
N ARG A 221 -26.77 2.04 18.44
CA ARG A 221 -26.11 2.51 17.25
C ARG A 221 -25.58 1.36 16.41
N ILE A 222 -25.61 1.54 15.10
CA ILE A 222 -24.88 0.71 14.14
C ILE A 222 -23.69 1.54 13.66
N LEU A 223 -22.49 1.02 13.83
CA LEU A 223 -21.28 1.65 13.30
C LEU A 223 -21.03 1.15 11.88
N VAL A 224 -20.89 2.09 10.93
CA VAL A 224 -20.46 1.82 9.57
C VAL A 224 -19.12 2.52 9.35
N THR A 225 -18.11 1.80 8.89
CA THR A 225 -16.78 2.33 8.66
C THR A 225 -16.32 2.10 7.22
N SER A 226 -15.60 3.06 6.69
CA SER A 226 -14.90 2.99 5.40
C SER A 226 -13.66 3.88 5.48
N HIS A 227 -12.67 3.69 4.61
CA HIS A 227 -11.52 4.58 4.53
C HIS A 227 -11.65 5.54 3.35
N VAL A 228 -11.07 6.73 3.47
CA VAL A 228 -11.00 7.77 2.43
C VAL A 228 -9.60 7.88 1.82
N ASP A 229 -8.58 7.40 2.55
CA ASP A 229 -7.21 7.36 2.07
C ASP A 229 -7.04 6.40 0.89
N ALA A 230 -6.07 6.70 0.04
CA ALA A 230 -5.68 5.86 -1.09
C ALA A 230 -4.19 6.03 -1.37
N HIS A 231 -3.63 5.07 -2.10
CA HIS A 231 -2.25 5.17 -2.54
C HIS A 231 -2.05 6.29 -3.57
N ASP A 232 -0.84 6.80 -3.64
CA ASP A 232 -0.36 7.91 -4.46
C ASP A 232 0.12 7.48 -5.87
N ILE A 233 -0.60 6.55 -6.51
CA ILE A 233 -0.25 5.97 -7.82
C ILE A 233 -1.34 6.18 -8.85
#